data_fca7ac26b0ea440f03209a43e23b46dd
#
_entry.id   fca7ac26b0ea440f03209a43e23b46dd
#
_cell.length_a   1.000
_cell.length_b   1.000
_cell.length_c   1.000
_cell.angle_alpha   90.00
_cell.angle_beta   90.00
_cell.angle_gamma   90.00
#
_symmetry.space_group_name_H-M   'P 1'
#
loop_
_entity.id
_entity.type
_entity.pdbx_description
1 polymer ?
#
loop_
_entity_poly.entity_id
_entity_poly.type
_entity_poly.pdbx_seq_one_letter_code
_entity_poly.pdbx_strand_id
1 'polypeptide(L)'
;TIALMAGRMPCETGWLGWKQYFPALDRIVVPFTNTDYYTKEPITACHAASTYIPWDSIFDAIDGAGVGRAYHVSPFGRTRTDTFDAWLHSIRSICAAEGRKFVYAYWEEPDSVMHQTGCRSAQTAAELRRLEAAVAALAETLEDTLLIVTADHGHRDTTYYSLEDYPEIEEMLVRPTSLEHRAAAFYVRDEDCARFPAAFRRAFGADFLLFTKAEVLEKQLFGPGAHHPLFETFIGDFLAVSVSDKGIVESRACRQFRSNHAGMTREEMEIPWIVVRR
;
A
#
# COMPACT_ATOMS: atom_id res chain seq x y z
N THR A 1 2.83 -0.36 4.41
CA THR A 1 2.64 0.22 5.78
C THR A 1 2.20 -0.83 6.80
N ILE A 2 1.08 -1.59 6.61
CA ILE A 2 0.59 -2.57 7.60
C ILE A 2 1.62 -3.67 7.89
N ALA A 3 2.31 -4.20 6.88
CA ALA A 3 3.35 -5.21 7.07
C ALA A 3 4.46 -4.76 8.03
N LEU A 4 4.87 -3.50 7.96
CA LEU A 4 5.85 -2.90 8.90
C LEU A 4 5.30 -2.84 10.33
N MET A 5 4.04 -2.41 10.50
CA MET A 5 3.41 -2.29 11.81
C MET A 5 3.03 -3.64 12.44
N ALA A 6 2.76 -4.65 11.62
CA ALA A 6 2.47 -6.00 12.08
C ALA A 6 3.74 -6.84 12.30
N GLY A 7 4.87 -6.48 11.67
CA GLY A 7 6.06 -7.33 11.60
C GLY A 7 5.80 -8.66 10.89
N ARG A 8 4.83 -8.69 9.96
CA ARG A 8 4.38 -9.87 9.21
C ARG A 8 4.22 -9.55 7.74
N MET A 9 4.31 -10.57 6.90
CA MET A 9 4.14 -10.42 5.45
C MET A 9 2.68 -10.14 5.07
N PRO A 10 2.43 -9.48 3.91
CA PRO A 10 1.07 -9.22 3.44
C PRO A 10 0.22 -10.49 3.30
N CYS A 11 0.80 -11.62 2.85
CA CYS A 11 0.10 -12.89 2.74
C CYS A 11 -0.43 -13.39 4.09
N GLU A 12 0.23 -13.07 5.22
CA GLU A 12 -0.17 -13.47 6.56
C GLU A 12 -1.24 -12.56 7.16
N THR A 13 -1.15 -11.25 6.89
CA THR A 13 -2.09 -10.27 7.45
C THR A 13 -3.37 -10.14 6.62
N GLY A 14 -3.33 -10.54 5.35
CA GLY A 14 -4.43 -10.32 4.42
C GLY A 14 -4.57 -8.87 3.92
N TRP A 15 -3.66 -7.97 4.30
CA TRP A 15 -3.63 -6.60 3.79
C TRP A 15 -2.75 -6.51 2.54
N LEU A 16 -3.37 -6.58 1.36
CA LEU A 16 -2.65 -6.71 0.09
C LEU A 16 -2.62 -5.43 -0.75
N GLY A 17 -3.59 -4.54 -0.58
CA GLY A 17 -3.69 -3.33 -1.38
C GLY A 17 -4.72 -2.35 -0.86
N TRP A 18 -4.88 -1.24 -1.57
CA TRP A 18 -5.78 -0.16 -1.20
C TRP A 18 -7.26 -0.56 -1.22
N LYS A 19 -7.67 -1.37 -2.19
CA LYS A 19 -9.04 -1.86 -2.38
C LYS A 19 -9.05 -3.39 -2.44
N GLN A 20 -9.85 -4.07 -1.60
CA GLN A 20 -9.90 -5.53 -1.54
C GLN A 20 -11.34 -6.05 -1.65
N TYR A 21 -11.51 -7.20 -2.31
CA TYR A 21 -12.81 -7.85 -2.39
C TYR A 21 -13.10 -8.69 -1.15
N PHE A 22 -14.13 -8.34 -0.41
CA PHE A 22 -14.59 -9.08 0.77
C PHE A 22 -15.80 -9.94 0.43
N PRO A 23 -15.66 -11.27 0.30
CA PRO A 23 -16.76 -12.17 -0.13
C PRO A 23 -18.00 -12.09 0.77
N ALA A 24 -17.80 -11.97 2.08
CA ALA A 24 -18.91 -11.88 3.05
C ALA A 24 -19.76 -10.61 2.88
N LEU A 25 -19.24 -9.59 2.22
CA LEU A 25 -19.91 -8.33 1.93
C LEU A 25 -20.34 -8.25 0.45
N ASP A 26 -19.81 -9.13 -0.39
CA ASP A 26 -19.84 -9.05 -1.87
C ASP A 26 -19.49 -7.65 -2.39
N ARG A 27 -18.45 -7.03 -1.81
CA ARG A 27 -18.02 -5.66 -2.13
C ARG A 27 -16.52 -5.55 -2.21
N ILE A 28 -16.05 -4.61 -3.03
CA ILE A 28 -14.66 -4.15 -3.03
C ILE A 28 -14.59 -2.94 -2.10
N VAL A 29 -13.88 -3.12 -0.99
CA VAL A 29 -13.82 -2.18 0.13
C VAL A 29 -12.43 -1.56 0.20
N VAL A 30 -12.37 -0.29 0.57
CA VAL A 30 -11.14 0.38 1.05
C VAL A 30 -11.01 0.09 2.54
N PRO A 31 -10.11 -0.82 2.97
CA PRO A 31 -10.05 -1.26 4.38
C PRO A 31 -9.72 -0.13 5.36
N PHE A 32 -8.94 0.87 4.92
CA PHE A 32 -8.53 2.01 5.75
C PHE A 32 -9.69 2.94 6.12
N THR A 33 -10.63 3.17 5.20
CA THR A 33 -11.75 4.08 5.39
C THR A 33 -13.06 3.36 5.68
N ASN A 34 -13.06 2.04 5.54
CA ASN A 34 -14.26 1.20 5.66
C ASN A 34 -15.39 1.62 4.73
N THR A 35 -15.04 1.95 3.47
CA THR A 35 -15.98 2.40 2.44
C THR A 35 -15.95 1.47 1.23
N ASP A 36 -17.10 1.32 0.56
CA ASP A 36 -17.14 0.70 -0.76
C ASP A 36 -16.29 1.54 -1.75
N TYR A 37 -15.41 0.87 -2.50
CA TYR A 37 -14.48 1.58 -3.38
C TYR A 37 -15.20 2.30 -4.53
N TYR A 38 -16.29 1.73 -5.07
CA TYR A 38 -16.99 2.26 -6.25
C TYR A 38 -18.11 3.23 -5.89
N THR A 39 -18.96 2.87 -4.93
CA THR A 39 -20.08 3.72 -4.51
C THR A 39 -19.66 4.83 -3.55
N LYS A 40 -18.50 4.69 -2.90
CA LYS A 40 -18.00 5.57 -1.82
C LYS A 40 -18.86 5.57 -0.55
N GLU A 41 -19.82 4.68 -0.47
CA GLU A 41 -20.68 4.54 0.71
C GLU A 41 -19.95 3.85 1.86
N PRO A 42 -20.16 4.28 3.12
CA PRO A 42 -19.64 3.59 4.28
C PRO A 42 -20.17 2.16 4.38
N ILE A 43 -19.31 1.22 4.79
CA ILE A 43 -19.75 -0.12 5.17
C ILE A 43 -20.29 -0.06 6.59
N THR A 44 -21.62 -0.12 6.74
CA THR A 44 -22.27 0.04 8.05
C THR A 44 -22.50 -1.28 8.79
N ALA A 45 -22.47 -2.43 8.09
CA ALA A 45 -22.70 -3.75 8.67
C ALA A 45 -21.58 -4.18 9.65
N CYS A 46 -20.33 -3.76 9.38
CA CYS A 46 -19.18 -4.07 10.20
C CYS A 46 -18.01 -3.13 9.81
N HIS A 47 -16.92 -3.18 10.57
CA HIS A 47 -15.64 -2.65 10.12
C HIS A 47 -14.85 -3.76 9.42
N ALA A 48 -14.83 -3.74 8.09
CA ALA A 48 -14.34 -4.84 7.26
C ALA A 48 -12.93 -5.31 7.65
N ALA A 49 -12.00 -4.37 7.86
CA ALA A 49 -10.63 -4.70 8.22
C ALA A 49 -10.55 -5.41 9.59
N SER A 50 -11.14 -4.84 10.64
CA SER A 50 -11.08 -5.44 11.98
C SER A 50 -11.87 -6.75 12.09
N THR A 51 -12.87 -6.95 11.22
CA THR A 51 -13.71 -8.17 11.23
C THR A 51 -13.05 -9.30 10.45
N TYR A 52 -12.49 -9.03 9.28
CA TYR A 52 -12.07 -10.08 8.35
C TYR A 52 -10.57 -10.23 8.19
N ILE A 53 -9.80 -9.15 8.44
CA ILE A 53 -8.33 -9.13 8.35
C ILE A 53 -7.69 -8.45 9.58
N PRO A 54 -8.07 -8.85 10.81
CA PRO A 54 -7.43 -8.34 12.02
C PRO A 54 -5.95 -8.72 12.05
N TRP A 55 -5.14 -7.87 12.65
CA TRP A 55 -3.72 -8.11 12.82
C TRP A 55 -3.22 -7.60 14.16
N ASP A 56 -2.21 -8.27 14.71
CA ASP A 56 -1.55 -7.88 15.94
C ASP A 56 -0.41 -6.91 15.63
N SER A 57 -0.31 -5.81 16.39
CA SER A 57 0.72 -4.82 16.18
C SER A 57 2.00 -5.12 16.95
N ILE A 58 3.15 -4.78 16.35
CA ILE A 58 4.43 -4.83 17.06
C ILE A 58 4.45 -3.88 18.27
N PHE A 59 3.63 -2.83 18.26
CA PHE A 59 3.51 -1.89 19.39
C PHE A 59 2.95 -2.59 20.61
N ASP A 60 1.85 -3.37 20.45
CA ASP A 60 1.26 -4.15 21.53
C ASP A 60 2.21 -5.24 22.02
N ALA A 61 2.95 -5.86 21.11
CA ALA A 61 3.93 -6.88 21.47
C ALA A 61 5.09 -6.30 22.30
N ILE A 62 5.61 -5.13 21.94
CA ILE A 62 6.67 -4.43 22.69
C ILE A 62 6.17 -3.99 24.06
N ASP A 63 5.00 -3.34 24.12
CA ASP A 63 4.40 -2.89 25.38
C ASP A 63 4.07 -4.08 26.30
N GLY A 64 3.52 -5.17 25.76
CA GLY A 64 3.20 -6.39 26.49
C GLY A 64 4.42 -7.15 27.01
N ALA A 65 5.54 -7.10 26.29
CA ALA A 65 6.80 -7.72 26.74
C ALA A 65 7.50 -6.92 27.87
N GLY A 66 7.10 -5.68 28.13
CA GLY A 66 7.66 -4.84 29.18
C GLY A 66 9.14 -4.44 28.96
N VAL A 67 9.66 -4.60 27.74
CA VAL A 67 11.06 -4.30 27.39
C VAL A 67 11.31 -2.84 27.01
N GLY A 68 10.25 -2.06 26.88
CA GLY A 68 10.25 -0.65 26.51
C GLY A 68 8.82 -0.18 26.26
N ARG A 69 8.68 0.99 25.66
CA ARG A 69 7.38 1.54 25.22
C ARG A 69 7.38 1.76 23.72
N ALA A 70 6.25 1.48 23.07
CA ALA A 70 6.08 1.65 21.65
C ALA A 70 5.15 2.83 21.34
N TYR A 71 5.54 3.61 20.34
CA TYR A 71 4.82 4.82 19.90
C TYR A 71 4.55 4.75 18.39
N HIS A 72 3.34 5.07 18.00
CA HIS A 72 2.95 5.27 16.62
C HIS A 72 2.55 6.74 16.43
N VAL A 73 3.44 7.53 15.83
CA VAL A 73 3.27 8.98 15.59
C VAL A 73 2.87 9.19 14.15
N SER A 74 1.63 9.58 13.91
CA SER A 74 1.10 9.85 12.56
C SER A 74 -0.26 10.56 12.66
N PRO A 75 -0.84 11.06 11.55
CA PRO A 75 -2.21 11.61 11.54
C PRO A 75 -3.28 10.61 12.00
N PHE A 76 -3.02 9.31 11.94
CA PHE A 76 -3.94 8.22 12.33
C PHE A 76 -3.32 7.26 13.37
N GLY A 77 -2.20 7.63 13.96
CA GLY A 77 -1.50 6.84 14.96
C GLY A 77 -2.07 6.98 16.38
N ARG A 78 -1.54 6.21 17.32
CA ARG A 78 -1.84 6.35 18.76
C ARG A 78 -1.43 7.72 19.29
N THR A 79 -0.34 8.29 18.80
CA THR A 79 0.06 9.67 19.01
C THR A 79 -0.31 10.46 17.75
N ARG A 80 -1.53 10.95 17.74
CA ARG A 80 -2.08 11.67 16.59
C ARG A 80 -1.44 13.06 16.44
N THR A 81 -1.05 13.38 15.22
CA THR A 81 -0.46 14.67 14.85
C THR A 81 -1.02 15.13 13.51
N ASP A 82 -1.65 16.30 13.50
CA ASP A 82 -2.36 16.83 12.32
C ASP A 82 -1.49 17.79 11.49
N THR A 83 -0.28 18.13 11.97
CA THR A 83 0.68 18.98 11.25
C THR A 83 2.08 18.41 11.32
N PHE A 84 2.90 18.72 10.30
CA PHE A 84 4.27 18.27 10.25
C PHE A 84 5.13 18.77 11.42
N ASP A 85 4.92 20.00 11.86
CA ASP A 85 5.64 20.55 13.02
C ASP A 85 5.25 19.85 14.33
N ALA A 86 3.96 19.54 14.51
CA ALA A 86 3.49 18.75 15.65
C ALA A 86 4.06 17.32 15.61
N TRP A 87 4.19 16.72 14.42
CA TRP A 87 4.80 15.42 14.20
C TRP A 87 6.28 15.42 14.63
N LEU A 88 7.09 16.39 14.16
CA LEU A 88 8.48 16.56 14.56
C LEU A 88 8.63 16.81 16.08
N HIS A 89 7.76 17.66 16.63
CA HIS A 89 7.76 17.97 18.07
C HIS A 89 7.47 16.71 18.89
N SER A 90 6.48 15.91 18.50
CA SER A 90 6.12 14.68 19.19
C SER A 90 7.28 13.67 19.20
N ILE A 91 7.97 13.50 18.06
CA ILE A 91 9.14 12.60 17.99
C ILE A 91 10.23 13.06 18.95
N ARG A 92 10.60 14.37 18.92
CA ARG A 92 11.62 14.93 19.83
C ARG A 92 11.25 14.69 21.29
N SER A 93 10.01 15.01 21.67
CA SER A 93 9.53 14.88 23.05
C SER A 93 9.55 13.42 23.52
N ILE A 94 9.13 12.48 22.66
CA ILE A 94 9.16 11.05 22.98
C ILE A 94 10.61 10.57 23.11
N CYS A 95 11.49 10.94 22.19
CA CYS A 95 12.89 10.50 22.22
C CYS A 95 13.65 11.06 23.42
N ALA A 96 13.37 12.29 23.85
CA ALA A 96 13.96 12.93 25.03
C ALA A 96 13.51 12.34 26.38
N ALA A 97 12.38 11.64 26.43
CA ALA A 97 11.91 11.02 27.66
C ALA A 97 12.81 9.85 28.08
N GLU A 98 12.84 9.50 29.35
CA GLU A 98 13.63 8.37 29.87
C GLU A 98 13.07 6.99 29.41
N GLY A 99 13.94 5.99 29.42
CA GLY A 99 13.59 4.60 29.15
C GLY A 99 13.69 4.19 27.68
N ARG A 100 13.69 2.87 27.44
CA ARG A 100 13.80 2.29 26.11
C ARG A 100 12.50 2.51 25.32
N LYS A 101 12.63 2.93 24.06
CA LYS A 101 11.50 3.26 23.19
C LYS A 101 11.66 2.67 21.80
N PHE A 102 10.53 2.31 21.19
CA PHE A 102 10.39 2.08 19.76
C PHE A 102 9.42 3.13 19.22
N VAL A 103 9.85 3.94 18.29
CA VAL A 103 9.03 5.01 17.68
C VAL A 103 8.88 4.73 16.21
N TYR A 104 7.66 4.40 15.77
CA TYR A 104 7.29 4.38 14.36
C TYR A 104 6.62 5.71 14.04
N ALA A 105 7.28 6.52 13.25
CA ALA A 105 6.79 7.84 12.86
C ALA A 105 6.50 7.83 11.35
N TYR A 106 5.22 7.95 10.98
CA TYR A 106 4.78 7.95 9.60
C TYR A 106 4.28 9.34 9.20
N TRP A 107 4.69 9.79 8.05
CA TRP A 107 4.20 11.00 7.40
C TRP A 107 3.85 10.69 5.95
N GLU A 108 2.68 11.16 5.50
CA GLU A 108 2.09 10.76 4.21
C GLU A 108 2.70 11.45 2.99
N GLU A 109 3.47 12.52 3.19
CA GLU A 109 4.22 13.14 2.09
C GLU A 109 5.62 12.50 1.94
N PRO A 110 6.11 12.37 0.73
CA PRO A 110 5.72 13.01 -0.55
C PRO A 110 4.69 12.22 -1.38
N ASP A 111 4.11 11.13 -0.90
CA ASP A 111 3.18 10.28 -1.65
C ASP A 111 2.02 11.10 -2.24
N SER A 112 1.32 11.89 -1.40
CA SER A 112 0.16 12.66 -1.83
C SER A 112 0.51 13.73 -2.87
N VAL A 113 1.63 14.43 -2.72
CA VAL A 113 2.05 15.44 -3.71
C VAL A 113 2.48 14.77 -5.02
N MET A 114 3.14 13.60 -4.97
CA MET A 114 3.50 12.83 -6.16
C MET A 114 2.27 12.35 -6.91
N HIS A 115 1.27 11.82 -6.24
CA HIS A 115 0.01 11.44 -6.86
C HIS A 115 -0.65 12.58 -7.64
N GLN A 116 -0.55 13.81 -7.14
CA GLN A 116 -1.20 14.98 -7.73
C GLN A 116 -0.38 15.63 -8.84
N THR A 117 0.93 15.69 -8.68
CA THR A 117 1.80 16.53 -9.51
C THR A 117 2.83 15.76 -10.34
N GLY A 118 3.05 14.49 -10.03
CA GLY A 118 4.06 13.62 -10.64
C GLY A 118 5.39 13.62 -9.89
N CYS A 119 6.18 12.56 -10.11
CA CYS A 119 7.43 12.31 -9.39
C CYS A 119 8.50 13.39 -9.62
N ARG A 120 8.51 14.03 -10.81
CA ARG A 120 9.54 14.99 -11.22
C ARG A 120 9.07 16.44 -11.20
N SER A 121 7.95 16.74 -10.56
CA SER A 121 7.42 18.10 -10.46
C SER A 121 8.29 18.99 -9.54
N ALA A 122 8.20 20.28 -9.71
CA ALA A 122 8.84 21.25 -8.84
C ALA A 122 8.29 21.15 -7.39
N GLN A 123 6.99 20.84 -7.27
CA GLN A 123 6.31 20.65 -5.98
C GLN A 123 6.87 19.44 -5.24
N THR A 124 6.98 18.28 -5.91
CA THR A 124 7.60 17.07 -5.33
C THR A 124 9.04 17.33 -4.91
N ALA A 125 9.83 18.01 -5.75
CA ALA A 125 11.20 18.34 -5.43
C ALA A 125 11.31 19.32 -4.24
N ALA A 126 10.38 20.25 -4.09
CA ALA A 126 10.33 21.16 -2.95
C ALA A 126 9.97 20.43 -1.67
N GLU A 127 8.98 19.53 -1.72
CA GLU A 127 8.56 18.72 -0.58
C GLU A 127 9.66 17.78 -0.09
N LEU A 128 10.34 17.09 -1.01
CA LEU A 128 11.48 16.23 -0.65
C LEU A 128 12.59 17.02 0.05
N ARG A 129 12.95 18.22 -0.46
CA ARG A 129 13.95 19.07 0.21
C ARG A 129 13.49 19.53 1.58
N ARG A 130 12.21 19.84 1.77
CA ARG A 130 11.63 20.21 3.07
C ARG A 130 11.75 19.07 4.06
N LEU A 131 11.37 17.85 3.65
CA LEU A 131 11.45 16.64 4.47
C LEU A 131 12.90 16.32 4.83
N GLU A 132 13.81 16.34 3.85
CA GLU A 132 15.24 16.10 4.06
C GLU A 132 15.83 17.06 5.10
N ALA A 133 15.62 18.37 4.93
CA ALA A 133 16.11 19.38 5.87
C ALA A 133 15.54 19.20 7.28
N ALA A 134 14.25 18.89 7.39
CA ALA A 134 13.59 18.71 8.68
C ALA A 134 14.05 17.43 9.40
N VAL A 135 14.22 16.33 8.68
CA VAL A 135 14.71 15.06 9.24
C VAL A 135 16.19 15.18 9.63
N ALA A 136 17.00 15.86 8.82
CA ALA A 136 18.39 16.15 9.18
C ALA A 136 18.49 16.98 10.47
N ALA A 137 17.70 18.06 10.59
CA ALA A 137 17.63 18.87 11.81
C ALA A 137 17.08 18.08 13.01
N LEU A 138 16.12 17.19 12.80
CA LEU A 138 15.65 16.27 13.84
C LEU A 138 16.78 15.36 14.32
N ALA A 139 17.52 14.74 13.41
CA ALA A 139 18.62 13.84 13.73
C ALA A 139 19.69 14.50 14.62
N GLU A 140 19.98 15.80 14.42
CA GLU A 140 20.93 16.54 15.26
C GLU A 140 20.45 16.75 16.72
N THR A 141 19.15 16.60 16.99
CA THR A 141 18.55 16.76 18.33
C THR A 141 18.36 15.44 19.08
N LEU A 142 18.63 14.31 18.44
CA LEU A 142 18.46 12.99 19.06
C LEU A 142 19.72 12.57 19.79
N GLU A 143 19.56 11.93 20.94
CA GLU A 143 20.63 11.35 21.76
C GLU A 143 20.31 9.89 22.05
N ASP A 144 21.32 9.04 22.15
CA ASP A 144 21.19 7.58 22.40
C ASP A 144 20.12 6.91 21.53
N THR A 145 20.07 7.31 20.26
CA THR A 145 19.00 6.93 19.33
C THR A 145 19.57 6.35 18.03
N LEU A 146 18.96 5.25 17.58
CA LEU A 146 19.11 4.76 16.22
C LEU A 146 17.92 5.27 15.39
N LEU A 147 18.19 6.22 14.49
CA LEU A 147 17.22 6.71 13.53
C LEU A 147 17.33 5.94 12.21
N ILE A 148 16.22 5.38 11.74
CA ILE A 148 16.11 4.74 10.43
C ILE A 148 15.07 5.52 9.63
N VAL A 149 15.45 6.01 8.44
CA VAL A 149 14.54 6.65 7.51
C VAL A 149 14.35 5.73 6.30
N THR A 150 13.11 5.40 6.01
CA THR A 150 12.74 4.54 4.89
C THR A 150 11.38 4.95 4.33
N ALA A 151 10.97 4.31 3.23
CA ALA A 151 9.64 4.43 2.66
C ALA A 151 9.01 3.03 2.56
N ASP A 152 7.69 2.94 2.42
CA ASP A 152 6.97 1.69 2.17
C ASP A 152 6.95 1.31 0.69
N HIS A 153 7.10 2.26 -0.22
CA HIS A 153 7.27 2.09 -1.66
C HIS A 153 7.90 3.33 -2.29
N GLY A 154 8.30 3.23 -3.55
CA GLY A 154 8.59 4.37 -4.41
C GLY A 154 7.39 4.73 -5.29
N HIS A 155 7.59 5.56 -6.32
CA HIS A 155 6.55 6.05 -7.21
C HIS A 155 7.00 6.07 -8.68
N ARG A 156 6.01 5.94 -9.58
CA ARG A 156 6.21 6.07 -11.03
C ARG A 156 5.17 7.01 -11.63
N ASP A 157 5.59 7.94 -12.50
CA ASP A 157 4.65 8.69 -13.35
C ASP A 157 3.86 7.70 -14.20
N THR A 158 2.51 7.81 -14.18
CA THR A 158 1.62 6.75 -14.65
C THR A 158 0.59 7.32 -15.63
N THR A 159 0.34 6.55 -16.69
CA THR A 159 -0.81 6.70 -17.59
C THR A 159 -1.68 5.45 -17.50
N TYR A 160 -2.93 5.50 -17.97
CA TYR A 160 -3.88 4.42 -17.64
C TYR A 160 -4.54 3.83 -18.89
N TYR A 161 -4.68 2.51 -18.87
CA TYR A 161 -5.65 1.78 -19.65
C TYR A 161 -6.99 1.79 -18.93
N SER A 162 -8.08 2.04 -19.65
CA SER A 162 -9.43 1.95 -19.13
C SER A 162 -10.09 0.66 -19.63
N LEU A 163 -10.58 -0.21 -18.74
CA LEU A 163 -11.17 -1.50 -19.12
C LEU A 163 -12.39 -1.31 -20.03
N GLU A 164 -13.15 -0.21 -19.92
CA GLU A 164 -14.25 0.12 -20.83
C GLU A 164 -13.84 0.21 -22.32
N ASP A 165 -12.53 0.42 -22.60
CA ASP A 165 -11.97 0.40 -23.95
C ASP A 165 -11.63 -1.00 -24.45
N TYR A 166 -11.76 -2.01 -23.58
CA TYR A 166 -11.40 -3.41 -23.81
C TYR A 166 -12.54 -4.35 -23.46
N PRO A 167 -13.69 -4.27 -24.16
CA PRO A 167 -14.89 -5.05 -23.84
C PRO A 167 -14.62 -6.56 -23.83
N GLU A 168 -13.67 -7.05 -24.67
CA GLU A 168 -13.26 -8.46 -24.66
C GLU A 168 -12.71 -8.89 -23.29
N ILE A 169 -12.03 -8.00 -22.57
CA ILE A 169 -11.52 -8.26 -21.22
C ILE A 169 -12.61 -8.11 -20.20
N GLU A 170 -13.36 -6.99 -20.24
CA GLU A 170 -14.40 -6.66 -19.27
C GLU A 170 -15.49 -7.74 -19.21
N GLU A 171 -15.92 -8.25 -20.36
CA GLU A 171 -16.92 -9.31 -20.48
C GLU A 171 -16.50 -10.65 -19.87
N MET A 172 -15.20 -10.91 -19.71
CA MET A 172 -14.70 -12.11 -19.05
C MET A 172 -14.74 -12.00 -17.51
N LEU A 173 -14.97 -10.81 -16.95
CA LEU A 173 -14.89 -10.60 -15.51
C LEU A 173 -16.22 -10.89 -14.82
N VAL A 174 -16.16 -11.50 -13.64
CA VAL A 174 -17.32 -11.69 -12.76
C VAL A 174 -17.56 -10.46 -11.87
N ARG A 175 -16.56 -9.61 -11.72
CA ARG A 175 -16.60 -8.37 -10.92
C ARG A 175 -15.46 -7.43 -11.32
N PRO A 176 -15.50 -6.15 -10.90
CA PRO A 176 -14.40 -5.21 -11.09
C PRO A 176 -13.09 -5.68 -10.46
N THR A 177 -11.96 -5.10 -10.89
CA THR A 177 -10.63 -5.42 -10.34
C THR A 177 -10.48 -4.93 -8.90
N SER A 178 -9.57 -5.55 -8.18
CA SER A 178 -9.20 -5.15 -6.82
C SER A 178 -7.69 -4.96 -6.66
N LEU A 179 -7.23 -4.69 -5.46
CA LEU A 179 -5.89 -4.36 -5.00
C LEU A 179 -5.46 -2.97 -5.44
N GLU A 180 -4.68 -2.85 -6.51
CA GLU A 180 -4.10 -1.58 -6.93
C GLU A 180 -4.24 -1.37 -8.44
N HIS A 181 -4.11 -0.13 -8.90
CA HIS A 181 -4.15 0.17 -10.34
C HIS A 181 -2.94 -0.39 -11.10
N ARG A 182 -1.82 -0.60 -10.40
CA ARG A 182 -0.58 -1.12 -10.97
C ARG A 182 -0.27 -2.55 -10.54
N ALA A 183 -1.09 -3.11 -9.63
CA ALA A 183 -1.11 -4.52 -9.25
C ALA A 183 -2.56 -4.95 -9.11
N ALA A 184 -3.22 -5.23 -10.23
CA ALA A 184 -4.65 -5.48 -10.30
C ALA A 184 -4.96 -6.98 -10.22
N ALA A 185 -5.83 -7.36 -9.28
CA ALA A 185 -6.41 -8.70 -9.22
C ALA A 185 -7.64 -8.78 -10.10
N PHE A 186 -7.68 -9.79 -10.97
CA PHE A 186 -8.78 -10.07 -11.89
C PHE A 186 -9.56 -11.30 -11.44
N TYR A 187 -10.87 -11.19 -11.44
CA TYR A 187 -11.81 -12.26 -11.12
C TYR A 187 -12.51 -12.66 -12.40
N VAL A 188 -12.11 -13.78 -12.98
CA VAL A 188 -12.47 -14.21 -14.32
C VAL A 188 -13.51 -15.33 -14.25
N ARG A 189 -14.48 -15.36 -15.18
CA ARG A 189 -15.42 -16.48 -15.30
C ARG A 189 -14.68 -17.77 -15.55
N ASP A 190 -15.13 -18.88 -14.98
CA ASP A 190 -14.46 -20.20 -15.11
C ASP A 190 -14.28 -20.61 -16.57
N GLU A 191 -15.29 -20.39 -17.41
CA GLU A 191 -15.25 -20.68 -18.85
C GLU A 191 -14.24 -19.82 -19.63
N ASP A 192 -13.84 -18.68 -19.08
CA ASP A 192 -12.91 -17.72 -19.71
C ASP A 192 -11.47 -17.83 -19.21
N CYS A 193 -11.23 -18.51 -18.10
CA CYS A 193 -9.90 -18.62 -17.50
C CYS A 193 -8.83 -19.13 -18.48
N ALA A 194 -9.17 -20.06 -19.36
CA ALA A 194 -8.23 -20.61 -20.33
C ALA A 194 -7.84 -19.59 -21.43
N ARG A 195 -8.76 -18.70 -21.83
CA ARG A 195 -8.52 -17.73 -22.92
C ARG A 195 -8.07 -16.36 -22.41
N PHE A 196 -8.33 -16.02 -21.12
CA PHE A 196 -8.01 -14.73 -20.53
C PHE A 196 -6.54 -14.31 -20.71
N PRO A 197 -5.51 -15.16 -20.45
CA PRO A 197 -4.11 -14.75 -20.60
C PRO A 197 -3.74 -14.32 -22.02
N ALA A 198 -4.31 -14.95 -23.04
CA ALA A 198 -4.07 -14.57 -24.43
C ALA A 198 -4.76 -13.25 -24.79
N ALA A 199 -6.00 -13.04 -24.34
CA ALA A 199 -6.74 -11.79 -24.51
C ALA A 199 -6.03 -10.64 -23.78
N PHE A 200 -5.65 -10.84 -22.53
CA PHE A 200 -4.92 -9.86 -21.73
C PHE A 200 -3.61 -9.41 -22.41
N ARG A 201 -2.84 -10.37 -22.92
CA ARG A 201 -1.57 -10.08 -23.62
C ARG A 201 -1.79 -9.31 -24.91
N ARG A 202 -2.88 -9.57 -25.65
CA ARG A 202 -3.23 -8.77 -26.84
C ARG A 202 -3.62 -7.33 -26.46
N ALA A 203 -4.35 -7.15 -25.35
CA ALA A 203 -4.84 -5.85 -24.91
C ALA A 203 -3.74 -4.96 -24.33
N PHE A 204 -2.89 -5.51 -23.47
CA PHE A 204 -1.96 -4.76 -22.64
C PHE A 204 -0.48 -5.04 -22.93
N GLY A 205 -0.19 -6.00 -23.81
CA GLY A 205 1.16 -6.29 -24.29
C GLY A 205 2.15 -6.64 -23.18
N ALA A 206 3.32 -6.02 -23.25
CA ALA A 206 4.43 -6.24 -22.32
C ALA A 206 4.42 -5.23 -21.13
N ASP A 207 3.38 -4.40 -21.01
CA ASP A 207 3.30 -3.41 -19.93
C ASP A 207 3.04 -4.04 -18.56
N PHE A 208 2.53 -5.28 -18.55
CA PHE A 208 2.21 -6.02 -17.34
C PHE A 208 2.78 -7.44 -17.38
N LEU A 209 3.26 -7.90 -16.24
CA LEU A 209 3.38 -9.32 -15.94
C LEU A 209 2.02 -9.83 -15.49
N LEU A 210 1.51 -10.87 -16.13
CA LEU A 210 0.28 -11.54 -15.73
C LEU A 210 0.64 -12.86 -15.05
N PHE A 211 0.27 -12.99 -13.78
CA PHE A 211 0.45 -14.20 -12.98
C PHE A 211 -0.88 -14.89 -12.77
N THR A 212 -0.91 -16.21 -12.90
CA THR A 212 -2.01 -17.03 -12.38
C THR A 212 -1.97 -17.04 -10.84
N LYS A 213 -3.07 -17.38 -10.20
CA LYS A 213 -3.13 -17.60 -8.74
C LYS A 213 -2.02 -18.57 -8.28
N ALA A 214 -1.84 -19.69 -8.99
CA ALA A 214 -0.82 -20.66 -8.66
C ALA A 214 0.60 -20.07 -8.70
N GLU A 215 0.91 -19.26 -9.70
CA GLU A 215 2.22 -18.58 -9.81
C GLU A 215 2.42 -17.53 -8.70
N VAL A 216 1.37 -16.81 -8.29
CA VAL A 216 1.44 -15.87 -7.15
C VAL A 216 1.82 -16.61 -5.88
N LEU A 217 1.21 -17.77 -5.63
CA LEU A 217 1.49 -18.64 -4.48
C LEU A 217 2.89 -19.22 -4.53
N GLU A 218 3.26 -19.84 -5.66
CA GLU A 218 4.58 -20.46 -5.86
C GLU A 218 5.73 -19.47 -5.71
N LYS A 219 5.57 -18.28 -6.31
CA LYS A 219 6.60 -17.22 -6.30
C LYS A 219 6.58 -16.40 -5.01
N GLN A 220 5.62 -16.65 -4.12
CA GLN A 220 5.45 -15.91 -2.86
C GLN A 220 5.45 -14.39 -3.06
N LEU A 221 4.69 -13.89 -4.04
CA LEU A 221 4.73 -12.47 -4.42
C LEU A 221 4.31 -11.51 -3.29
N PHE A 222 3.57 -11.99 -2.30
CA PHE A 222 3.19 -11.24 -1.10
C PHE A 222 3.95 -11.67 0.16
N GLY A 223 5.12 -12.26 -0.04
CA GLY A 223 6.02 -12.74 1.01
C GLY A 223 5.79 -14.20 1.42
N PRO A 224 6.78 -14.80 2.09
CA PRO A 224 6.66 -16.13 2.68
C PRO A 224 5.82 -16.08 3.96
N GLY A 225 5.27 -17.22 4.37
CA GLY A 225 4.55 -17.38 5.62
C GLY A 225 3.24 -18.14 5.48
N ALA A 226 2.50 -18.24 6.58
CA ALA A 226 1.18 -18.87 6.59
C ALA A 226 0.17 -17.91 5.95
N HIS A 227 -0.57 -18.38 4.96
CA HIS A 227 -1.53 -17.55 4.26
C HIS A 227 -2.75 -17.24 5.15
N HIS A 228 -3.16 -15.99 5.17
CA HIS A 228 -4.44 -15.59 5.72
C HIS A 228 -5.58 -16.34 4.98
N PRO A 229 -6.65 -16.78 5.65
CA PRO A 229 -7.74 -17.56 5.03
C PRO A 229 -8.37 -16.92 3.79
N LEU A 230 -8.39 -15.58 3.70
CA LEU A 230 -8.91 -14.85 2.54
C LEU A 230 -7.85 -14.50 1.50
N PHE A 231 -6.58 -14.86 1.70
CA PHE A 231 -5.49 -14.47 0.82
C PHE A 231 -5.73 -14.86 -0.64
N GLU A 232 -6.07 -16.12 -0.88
CA GLU A 232 -6.32 -16.63 -2.24
C GLU A 232 -7.53 -15.98 -2.92
N THR A 233 -8.52 -15.57 -2.14
CA THR A 233 -9.65 -14.80 -2.66
C THR A 233 -9.24 -13.40 -3.07
N PHE A 234 -8.40 -12.75 -2.28
CA PHE A 234 -7.99 -11.38 -2.54
C PHE A 234 -7.12 -11.22 -3.78
N ILE A 235 -6.30 -12.21 -4.11
CA ILE A 235 -5.45 -12.18 -5.31
C ILE A 235 -6.19 -12.51 -6.62
N GLY A 236 -7.49 -12.88 -6.56
CA GLY A 236 -8.29 -13.22 -7.74
C GLY A 236 -7.80 -14.48 -8.44
N ASP A 237 -8.16 -14.65 -9.70
CA ASP A 237 -7.73 -15.75 -10.56
C ASP A 237 -6.43 -15.42 -11.28
N PHE A 238 -6.24 -14.13 -11.58
CA PHE A 238 -5.01 -13.57 -12.15
C PHE A 238 -4.63 -12.28 -11.45
N LEU A 239 -3.32 -12.07 -11.30
CA LEU A 239 -2.72 -10.83 -10.82
C LEU A 239 -1.89 -10.21 -11.96
N ALA A 240 -2.27 -9.01 -12.39
CA ALA A 240 -1.51 -8.24 -13.35
C ALA A 240 -0.67 -7.19 -12.64
N VAL A 241 0.64 -7.24 -12.76
CA VAL A 241 1.57 -6.29 -12.14
C VAL A 241 2.30 -5.49 -13.20
N SER A 242 2.21 -4.18 -13.12
CA SER A 242 2.83 -3.26 -14.07
C SER A 242 4.35 -3.29 -13.98
N VAL A 243 4.99 -3.34 -15.16
CA VAL A 243 6.46 -3.20 -15.35
C VAL A 243 6.81 -2.02 -16.23
N SER A 244 5.85 -1.17 -16.53
CA SER A 244 5.97 0.03 -17.38
C SER A 244 5.45 1.28 -16.65
N ASP A 245 5.05 2.31 -17.38
CA ASP A 245 4.35 3.49 -16.86
C ASP A 245 2.82 3.32 -16.85
N LYS A 246 2.28 2.12 -17.10
CA LYS A 246 0.84 1.90 -17.23
C LYS A 246 0.20 1.43 -15.92
N GLY A 247 -1.01 1.91 -15.69
CA GLY A 247 -1.96 1.38 -14.70
C GLY A 247 -3.25 0.94 -15.39
N ILE A 248 -4.11 0.21 -14.69
CA ILE A 248 -5.44 -0.21 -15.14
C ILE A 248 -6.50 0.41 -14.24
N VAL A 249 -7.52 1.02 -14.87
CA VAL A 249 -8.73 1.51 -14.21
C VAL A 249 -9.96 0.93 -14.91
N GLU A 250 -11.07 0.87 -14.22
CA GLU A 250 -12.33 0.31 -14.76
C GLU A 250 -12.91 1.20 -15.85
N SER A 251 -12.90 2.53 -15.64
CA SER A 251 -13.42 3.50 -16.61
C SER A 251 -12.61 4.80 -16.60
N ARG A 252 -12.76 5.60 -17.65
CA ARG A 252 -12.14 6.93 -17.76
C ARG A 252 -12.63 7.91 -16.69
N ALA A 253 -13.80 7.63 -16.08
CA ALA A 253 -14.33 8.41 -14.96
C ALA A 253 -13.61 8.13 -13.63
N CYS A 254 -12.87 7.02 -13.53
CA CYS A 254 -12.07 6.74 -12.35
C CYS A 254 -10.96 7.78 -12.18
N ARG A 255 -10.65 8.10 -10.92
CA ARG A 255 -9.56 9.03 -10.62
C ARG A 255 -8.24 8.48 -11.15
N GLN A 256 -7.58 9.25 -12.00
CA GLN A 256 -6.26 8.97 -12.54
C GLN A 256 -5.24 9.89 -11.86
N PHE A 257 -4.27 9.29 -11.19
CA PHE A 257 -3.18 9.99 -10.56
C PHE A 257 -2.08 10.32 -11.58
N ARG A 258 -1.30 11.40 -11.36
CA ARG A 258 -0.13 11.73 -12.18
C ARG A 258 1.00 10.74 -12.00
N SER A 259 1.17 10.24 -10.78
CA SER A 259 2.03 9.10 -10.48
C SER A 259 1.32 8.13 -9.58
N ASN A 260 1.78 6.89 -9.58
CA ASN A 260 1.21 5.82 -8.77
C ASN A 260 2.31 4.81 -8.39
N HIS A 261 1.97 3.82 -7.60
CA HIS A 261 2.85 2.80 -7.04
C HIS A 261 2.21 1.41 -7.10
N ALA A 262 2.84 0.41 -6.49
CA ALA A 262 2.46 -1.00 -6.42
C ALA A 262 2.83 -1.84 -7.67
N GLY A 263 3.49 -1.27 -8.68
CA GLY A 263 4.10 -2.03 -9.77
C GLY A 263 5.46 -2.61 -9.40
N MET A 264 6.08 -3.28 -10.37
CA MET A 264 7.42 -3.88 -10.23
C MET A 264 8.50 -3.09 -11.01
N THR A 265 8.31 -1.79 -11.24
CA THR A 265 9.40 -0.99 -11.79
C THR A 265 10.44 -0.69 -10.71
N ARG A 266 11.67 -0.43 -11.14
CA ARG A 266 12.76 -0.11 -10.22
C ARG A 266 12.40 1.08 -9.32
N GLU A 267 11.77 2.10 -9.89
CA GLU A 267 11.38 3.32 -9.19
C GLU A 267 10.33 3.10 -8.10
N GLU A 268 9.57 2.02 -8.18
CA GLU A 268 8.56 1.64 -7.18
C GLU A 268 9.14 0.69 -6.11
N MET A 269 10.08 -0.18 -6.52
CA MET A 269 10.61 -1.25 -5.66
C MET A 269 11.83 -0.83 -4.84
N GLU A 270 12.64 0.12 -5.36
CA GLU A 270 13.80 0.63 -4.62
C GLU A 270 13.36 1.76 -3.69
N ILE A 271 13.62 1.59 -2.40
CA ILE A 271 13.30 2.55 -1.34
C ILE A 271 14.56 3.01 -0.63
N PRO A 272 14.57 4.21 -0.03
CA PRO A 272 15.70 4.66 0.78
C PRO A 272 15.87 3.80 2.03
N TRP A 273 17.12 3.60 2.44
CA TRP A 273 17.48 3.00 3.72
C TRP A 273 18.60 3.83 4.33
N ILE A 274 18.22 4.84 5.13
CA ILE A 274 19.17 5.77 5.76
C ILE A 274 19.22 5.47 7.24
N VAL A 275 20.42 5.23 7.76
CA VAL A 275 20.64 4.89 9.17
C VAL A 275 21.57 5.92 9.79
N VAL A 276 21.12 6.56 10.87
CA VAL A 276 21.87 7.54 11.66
C VAL A 276 21.89 7.06 13.11
N ARG A 277 23.08 6.97 13.67
CA ARG A 277 23.28 6.68 15.10
C ARG A 277 23.71 7.96 15.82
N ARG A 278 22.99 8.30 16.85
CA ARG A 278 23.23 9.45 17.70
C ARG A 278 23.42 9.05 19.16
#